data_ee2da704c8b5d60e1b04479cfb0f003c
#
_entry.id   ee2da704c8b5d60e1b04479cfb0f003c
#
_cell.length_a   1.000
_cell.length_b   1.000
_cell.length_c   1.000
_cell.angle_alpha   90.00
_cell.angle_beta   90.00
_cell.angle_gamma   90.00
#
_symmetry.space_group_name_H-M   'P 1'
#
loop_
_entity.id
_entity.type
_entity.pdbx_description
1 polymer ?
#
loop_
_entity_poly.entity_id
_entity_poly.type
_entity_poly.pdbx_seq_one_letter_code
_entity_poly.pdbx_strand_id
1 'polypeptide(L)'
;RDFRNKRVFKAVNGGNGGSNKKNGRSGDDLEIYVPLGTEIYDMRDNVKIADITIEGKGIKILEGGKGGLGNTFFKSSTNRAPTKAKDGKMGEKLKVALNLKTISDLSLVGFPNVGKSSIITKITNSKAEVGNYAFTTLNPNIGVLKGDVEDYLIADIPGLIEGSSSGKGLGHKFLKHIERSKFLIEVLDLSCKDLDELKSQHSILMKELESYNKDLPLRIKLIVLNKLDLCPFVNDIEEF
;
A
#
# COMPACT_ATOMS: atom_id res chain seq x y z
N ARG A 1 -14.25 -1.79 1.07
CA ARG A 1 -15.53 -1.47 1.74
C ARG A 1 -15.89 -2.45 2.86
N ASP A 2 -15.43 -3.71 2.81
CA ASP A 2 -15.86 -4.75 3.76
C ASP A 2 -15.34 -4.60 5.19
N PHE A 3 -14.17 -3.98 5.37
CA PHE A 3 -13.52 -3.85 6.68
C PHE A 3 -14.11 -2.77 7.59
N ARG A 4 -14.96 -1.86 7.10
CA ARG A 4 -15.58 -0.82 7.94
C ARG A 4 -16.59 -1.40 8.94
N ASN A 5 -17.34 -2.40 8.50
CA ASN A 5 -18.47 -2.96 9.28
C ASN A 5 -18.22 -4.40 9.75
N LYS A 6 -17.22 -5.11 9.21
CA LYS A 6 -16.96 -6.51 9.52
C LYS A 6 -15.50 -6.67 9.99
N ARG A 7 -15.35 -7.04 11.25
CA ARG A 7 -14.05 -7.26 11.88
C ARG A 7 -13.70 -8.74 12.09
N VAL A 8 -14.66 -9.63 11.91
CA VAL A 8 -14.49 -11.08 12.08
C VAL A 8 -14.88 -11.77 10.79
N PHE A 9 -13.94 -12.50 10.23
CA PHE A 9 -14.11 -13.31 9.04
C PHE A 9 -14.00 -14.78 9.45
N LYS A 10 -14.98 -15.59 9.09
CA LYS A 10 -15.06 -16.99 9.49
C LYS A 10 -15.39 -17.85 8.27
N ALA A 11 -14.49 -18.76 7.92
CA ALA A 11 -14.75 -19.80 6.93
C ALA A 11 -15.75 -20.83 7.48
N VAL A 12 -16.32 -21.61 6.59
CA VAL A 12 -17.24 -22.68 6.94
C VAL A 12 -16.48 -23.78 7.67
N ASN A 13 -17.03 -24.30 8.76
CA ASN A 13 -16.42 -25.39 9.51
C ASN A 13 -16.45 -26.70 8.69
N GLY A 14 -15.46 -27.55 8.88
CA GLY A 14 -15.52 -28.92 8.40
C GLY A 14 -16.66 -29.70 9.10
N GLY A 15 -17.38 -30.47 8.32
CA GLY A 15 -18.49 -31.29 8.80
C GLY A 15 -18.00 -32.49 9.61
N ASN A 16 -18.83 -33.00 10.53
CA ASN A 16 -18.53 -34.22 11.26
C ASN A 16 -18.66 -35.45 10.35
N GLY A 17 -17.85 -36.47 10.58
CA GLY A 17 -18.03 -37.78 9.99
C GLY A 17 -19.35 -38.41 10.50
N GLY A 18 -19.96 -39.22 9.66
CA GLY A 18 -21.22 -39.87 9.99
C GLY A 18 -21.17 -41.38 9.83
N SER A 19 -22.30 -42.03 10.17
CA SER A 19 -22.59 -43.42 9.84
C SER A 19 -22.85 -43.54 8.32
N ASN A 20 -22.97 -44.74 7.80
CA ASN A 20 -23.29 -44.99 6.38
C ASN A 20 -22.22 -44.52 5.39
N LYS A 21 -20.94 -44.73 5.72
CA LYS A 21 -19.79 -44.41 4.86
C LYS A 21 -19.62 -42.92 4.53
N LYS A 22 -20.18 -42.02 5.31
CA LYS A 22 -20.10 -40.57 5.07
C LYS A 22 -18.95 -39.95 5.83
N ASN A 23 -17.95 -39.46 5.08
CA ASN A 23 -16.91 -38.56 5.61
C ASN A 23 -17.50 -37.14 5.73
N GLY A 24 -17.07 -36.40 6.74
CA GLY A 24 -17.37 -34.98 6.85
C GLY A 24 -16.77 -34.19 5.69
N ARG A 25 -17.54 -33.28 5.12
CA ARG A 25 -17.05 -32.39 4.04
C ARG A 25 -16.09 -31.38 4.64
N SER A 26 -14.99 -31.06 3.95
CA SER A 26 -14.16 -29.89 4.27
C SER A 26 -14.97 -28.61 4.00
N GLY A 27 -14.76 -27.57 4.80
CA GLY A 27 -15.31 -26.27 4.54
C GLY A 27 -14.68 -25.64 3.29
N ASP A 28 -15.42 -24.77 2.64
CA ASP A 28 -14.91 -23.99 1.50
C ASP A 28 -13.92 -22.94 1.99
N ASP A 29 -12.96 -22.61 1.14
CA ASP A 29 -11.97 -21.57 1.42
C ASP A 29 -12.67 -20.20 1.49
N LEU A 30 -12.19 -19.33 2.37
CA LEU A 30 -12.65 -17.96 2.49
C LEU A 30 -11.55 -17.04 1.97
N GLU A 31 -11.85 -16.34 0.90
CA GLU A 31 -10.98 -15.31 0.33
C GLU A 31 -11.36 -13.93 0.85
N ILE A 32 -10.36 -13.15 1.21
CA ILE A 32 -10.50 -11.78 1.70
C ILE A 32 -9.69 -10.88 0.78
N TYR A 33 -10.37 -9.98 0.08
CA TYR A 33 -9.73 -9.06 -0.85
C TYR A 33 -9.22 -7.81 -0.12
N VAL A 34 -7.96 -7.48 -0.35
CA VAL A 34 -7.29 -6.29 0.20
C VAL A 34 -6.59 -5.53 -0.92
N PRO A 35 -6.43 -4.19 -0.79
CA PRO A 35 -5.66 -3.40 -1.75
C PRO A 35 -4.19 -3.85 -1.83
N LEU A 36 -3.54 -3.62 -2.96
CA LEU A 36 -2.08 -3.77 -3.09
C LEU A 36 -1.36 -2.87 -2.09
N GLY A 37 -0.22 -3.33 -1.58
CA GLY A 37 0.53 -2.63 -0.54
C GLY A 37 -0.02 -2.87 0.87
N THR A 38 -0.96 -3.82 1.06
CA THR A 38 -1.43 -4.21 2.38
C THR A 38 -0.43 -5.16 3.05
N GLU A 39 0.16 -4.75 4.15
CA GLU A 39 0.93 -5.62 5.05
C GLU A 39 0.02 -6.25 6.09
N ILE A 40 0.27 -7.51 6.38
CA ILE A 40 -0.48 -8.32 7.34
C ILE A 40 0.44 -8.68 8.50
N TYR A 41 0.06 -8.28 9.71
CA TYR A 41 0.83 -8.55 10.93
C TYR A 41 0.04 -9.43 11.89
N ASP A 42 0.71 -10.39 12.53
CA ASP A 42 0.17 -11.10 13.70
C ASP A 42 0.12 -10.13 14.89
N MET A 43 -1.06 -9.97 15.49
CA MET A 43 -1.22 -9.06 16.63
C MET A 43 -0.65 -9.62 17.96
N ARG A 44 -0.21 -10.88 18.01
CA ARG A 44 0.35 -11.49 19.24
C ARG A 44 1.79 -11.06 19.48
N ASP A 45 2.59 -11.02 18.43
CA ASP A 45 4.03 -10.75 18.45
C ASP A 45 4.46 -9.59 17.54
N ASN A 46 3.51 -8.99 16.84
CA ASN A 46 3.71 -7.92 15.86
C ASN A 46 4.66 -8.32 14.72
N VAL A 47 4.69 -9.61 14.38
CA VAL A 47 5.51 -10.12 13.27
C VAL A 47 4.74 -9.97 11.95
N LYS A 48 5.44 -9.51 10.91
CA LYS A 48 4.88 -9.43 9.57
C LYS A 48 4.73 -10.83 8.97
N ILE A 49 3.48 -11.22 8.68
CA ILE A 49 3.13 -12.50 8.08
C ILE A 49 3.26 -12.44 6.56
N ALA A 50 2.75 -11.36 5.95
CA ALA A 50 2.68 -11.24 4.50
C ALA A 50 2.66 -9.77 4.05
N ASP A 51 3.00 -9.56 2.78
CA ASP A 51 2.92 -8.29 2.07
C ASP A 51 2.26 -8.55 0.71
N ILE A 52 1.15 -7.88 0.43
CA ILE A 52 0.38 -8.06 -0.80
C ILE A 52 0.88 -7.05 -1.84
N THR A 53 1.87 -7.46 -2.62
CA THR A 53 2.55 -6.60 -3.61
C THR A 53 2.19 -6.93 -5.06
N ILE A 54 1.57 -8.09 -5.32
CA ILE A 54 1.27 -8.57 -6.67
C ILE A 54 -0.23 -8.79 -6.80
N GLU A 55 -0.82 -8.17 -7.82
CA GLU A 55 -2.24 -8.32 -8.13
C GLU A 55 -2.59 -9.76 -8.55
N GLY A 56 -3.74 -10.23 -8.11
CA GLY A 56 -4.23 -11.59 -8.39
C GLY A 56 -3.49 -12.72 -7.66
N LYS A 57 -2.45 -12.43 -6.86
CA LYS A 57 -1.74 -13.44 -6.09
C LYS A 57 -2.33 -13.55 -4.68
N GLY A 58 -3.02 -14.67 -4.41
CA GLY A 58 -3.50 -15.01 -3.07
C GLY A 58 -2.38 -15.56 -2.17
N ILE A 59 -2.44 -15.23 -0.88
CA ILE A 59 -1.56 -15.79 0.16
C ILE A 59 -2.40 -16.50 1.19
N LYS A 60 -2.11 -17.78 1.44
CA LYS A 60 -2.78 -18.57 2.48
C LYS A 60 -2.18 -18.22 3.84
N ILE A 61 -3.02 -17.73 4.76
CA ILE A 61 -2.59 -17.31 6.10
C ILE A 61 -2.94 -18.36 7.17
N LEU A 62 -4.09 -19.01 7.03
CA LEU A 62 -4.62 -19.98 8.00
C LEU A 62 -5.08 -21.25 7.32
N GLU A 63 -5.02 -22.35 8.07
CA GLU A 63 -5.60 -23.61 7.62
C GLU A 63 -6.99 -23.85 8.23
N GLY A 64 -7.90 -24.25 7.36
CA GLY A 64 -9.24 -24.70 7.76
C GLY A 64 -9.19 -26.02 8.53
N GLY A 65 -10.19 -26.27 9.34
CA GLY A 65 -10.38 -27.56 9.99
C GLY A 65 -10.74 -28.66 8.99
N LYS A 66 -10.10 -29.82 9.10
CA LYS A 66 -10.41 -30.99 8.27
C LYS A 66 -11.76 -31.59 8.68
N GLY A 67 -12.53 -32.07 7.71
CA GLY A 67 -13.74 -32.85 7.98
C GLY A 67 -13.44 -34.14 8.74
N GLY A 68 -14.40 -34.57 9.54
CA GLY A 68 -14.30 -35.79 10.34
C GLY A 68 -14.36 -37.05 9.47
N LEU A 69 -13.68 -38.11 9.91
CA LEU A 69 -13.69 -39.40 9.22
C LEU A 69 -14.97 -40.18 9.54
N GLY A 70 -15.61 -40.72 8.51
CA GLY A 70 -16.76 -41.58 8.64
C GLY A 70 -16.43 -42.94 9.28
N ASN A 71 -17.49 -43.68 9.66
CA ASN A 71 -17.38 -44.96 10.33
C ASN A 71 -16.54 -46.01 9.59
N THR A 72 -16.52 -45.97 8.26
CA THR A 72 -15.75 -46.92 7.44
C THR A 72 -14.24 -46.88 7.68
N PHE A 73 -13.69 -45.75 8.14
CA PHE A 73 -12.29 -45.65 8.47
C PHE A 73 -11.91 -46.56 9.68
N PHE A 74 -12.87 -46.87 10.53
CA PHE A 74 -12.69 -47.68 11.72
C PHE A 74 -13.04 -49.17 11.48
N LYS A 75 -13.27 -49.57 10.23
CA LYS A 75 -13.54 -50.96 9.87
C LYS A 75 -12.27 -51.81 10.02
N SER A 76 -12.38 -52.90 10.73
CA SER A 76 -11.28 -53.88 10.93
C SER A 76 -11.81 -55.31 10.76
N SER A 77 -10.94 -56.31 10.80
CA SER A 77 -11.29 -57.72 10.76
C SER A 77 -12.20 -58.14 11.92
N THR A 78 -12.01 -57.51 13.08
CA THR A 78 -12.79 -57.77 14.30
C THR A 78 -14.05 -56.88 14.43
N ASN A 79 -14.04 -55.69 13.77
CA ASN A 79 -15.18 -54.78 13.76
C ASN A 79 -15.60 -54.44 12.33
N ARG A 80 -16.45 -55.30 11.77
CA ARG A 80 -16.91 -55.18 10.37
C ARG A 80 -17.97 -54.10 10.14
N ALA A 81 -18.68 -53.65 11.22
CA ALA A 81 -19.74 -52.63 11.13
C ALA A 81 -19.56 -51.57 12.23
N PRO A 82 -18.51 -50.75 12.18
CA PRO A 82 -18.29 -49.74 13.20
C PRO A 82 -19.35 -48.65 13.16
N THR A 83 -19.83 -48.27 14.33
CA THR A 83 -20.79 -47.18 14.51
C THR A 83 -20.10 -45.85 14.84
N LYS A 84 -18.81 -45.89 15.21
CA LYS A 84 -18.04 -44.73 15.59
C LYS A 84 -17.62 -43.93 14.33
N ALA A 85 -17.80 -42.62 14.36
CA ALA A 85 -17.26 -41.68 13.44
C ALA A 85 -16.46 -40.61 14.18
N LYS A 86 -15.60 -39.85 13.51
CA LYS A 86 -14.78 -38.82 14.10
C LYS A 86 -15.34 -37.45 13.77
N ASP A 87 -15.37 -36.57 14.77
CA ASP A 87 -15.76 -35.18 14.57
C ASP A 87 -14.75 -34.44 13.69
N GLY A 88 -15.22 -33.39 13.01
CA GLY A 88 -14.37 -32.47 12.30
C GLY A 88 -13.42 -31.74 13.25
N LYS A 89 -12.26 -31.38 12.75
CA LYS A 89 -11.29 -30.56 13.50
C LYS A 89 -11.60 -29.08 13.37
N MET A 90 -11.36 -28.32 14.43
CA MET A 90 -11.41 -26.86 14.36
C MET A 90 -10.28 -26.34 13.48
N GLY A 91 -10.55 -25.32 12.69
CA GLY A 91 -9.54 -24.57 11.96
C GLY A 91 -8.76 -23.62 12.85
N GLU A 92 -7.69 -23.08 12.29
CA GLU A 92 -6.85 -22.09 12.95
C GLU A 92 -7.59 -20.76 13.12
N LYS A 93 -7.18 -20.00 14.14
CA LYS A 93 -7.70 -18.65 14.43
C LYS A 93 -6.53 -17.71 14.65
N LEU A 94 -6.57 -16.57 14.01
CA LEU A 94 -5.56 -15.54 14.14
C LEU A 94 -6.20 -14.17 14.21
N LYS A 95 -5.64 -13.30 15.03
CA LYS A 95 -5.97 -11.88 15.05
C LYS A 95 -4.88 -11.12 14.33
N VAL A 96 -5.23 -10.45 13.24
CA VAL A 96 -4.28 -9.76 12.38
C VAL A 96 -4.55 -8.26 12.36
N ALA A 97 -3.47 -7.47 12.22
CA ALA A 97 -3.54 -6.08 11.83
C ALA A 97 -3.25 -5.96 10.33
N LEU A 98 -4.10 -5.23 9.62
CA LEU A 98 -3.92 -4.92 8.20
C LEU A 98 -3.43 -3.47 8.09
N ASN A 99 -2.22 -3.28 7.61
CA ASN A 99 -1.63 -1.97 7.40
C ASN A 99 -1.53 -1.69 5.90
N LEU A 100 -2.31 -0.75 5.42
CA LEU A 100 -2.24 -0.33 4.01
C LEU A 100 -1.08 0.65 3.83
N LYS A 101 -0.11 0.29 2.99
CA LYS A 101 1.07 1.11 2.69
C LYS A 101 0.86 2.16 1.60
N THR A 102 -0.09 1.97 0.72
CA THR A 102 -0.33 2.90 -0.39
C THR A 102 -0.88 4.21 0.16
N ILE A 103 -0.15 5.31 -0.05
CA ILE A 103 -0.56 6.65 0.38
C ILE A 103 -1.27 7.37 -0.77
N SER A 104 -0.74 7.22 -2.00
CA SER A 104 -1.26 7.91 -3.19
C SER A 104 -0.90 7.18 -4.48
N ASP A 105 -1.66 7.44 -5.53
CA ASP A 105 -1.32 6.99 -6.88
C ASP A 105 -0.22 7.87 -7.46
N LEU A 106 -0.32 9.18 -7.21
CA LEU A 106 0.61 10.21 -7.65
C LEU A 106 1.15 10.96 -6.43
N SER A 107 2.43 11.30 -6.42
CA SER A 107 3.00 12.21 -5.42
C SER A 107 3.81 13.31 -6.08
N LEU A 108 3.61 14.53 -5.60
CA LEU A 108 4.44 15.67 -5.99
C LEU A 108 5.72 15.67 -5.16
N VAL A 109 6.85 15.77 -5.85
CA VAL A 109 8.18 15.90 -5.26
C VAL A 109 8.85 17.16 -5.79
N GLY A 110 9.72 17.76 -5.00
CA GLY A 110 10.44 19.00 -5.38
C GLY A 110 10.80 19.83 -4.16
N PHE A 111 11.57 20.88 -4.37
CA PHE A 111 12.05 21.78 -3.34
C PHE A 111 10.93 22.46 -2.54
N PRO A 112 11.20 22.99 -1.34
CA PRO A 112 10.24 23.81 -0.63
C PRO A 112 9.81 25.02 -1.45
N ASN A 113 8.55 25.44 -1.30
CA ASN A 113 7.99 26.64 -1.95
C ASN A 113 7.93 26.63 -3.48
N VAL A 114 8.19 25.53 -4.17
CA VAL A 114 8.02 25.42 -5.63
C VAL A 114 6.56 25.41 -6.06
N GLY A 115 5.61 25.34 -5.12
CA GLY A 115 4.17 25.43 -5.40
C GLY A 115 3.42 24.11 -5.45
N LYS A 116 3.96 23.00 -4.93
CA LYS A 116 3.31 21.68 -4.91
C LYS A 116 1.90 21.71 -4.33
N SER A 117 1.73 22.25 -3.14
CA SER A 117 0.42 22.33 -2.47
C SER A 117 -0.57 23.22 -3.24
N SER A 118 -0.08 24.28 -3.90
CA SER A 118 -0.91 25.14 -4.74
C SER A 118 -1.42 24.41 -5.98
N ILE A 119 -0.57 23.59 -6.59
CA ILE A 119 -0.95 22.73 -7.73
C ILE A 119 -2.04 21.77 -7.29
N ILE A 120 -1.85 21.02 -6.20
CA ILE A 120 -2.87 20.07 -5.70
C ILE A 120 -4.20 20.78 -5.47
N THR A 121 -4.20 21.90 -4.76
CA THR A 121 -5.42 22.66 -4.47
C THR A 121 -6.16 23.07 -5.73
N LYS A 122 -5.42 23.43 -6.79
CA LYS A 122 -6.00 23.85 -8.07
C LYS A 122 -6.59 22.70 -8.88
N ILE A 123 -5.90 21.56 -8.96
CA ILE A 123 -6.30 20.44 -9.82
C ILE A 123 -7.31 19.50 -9.17
N THR A 124 -7.42 19.48 -7.83
CA THR A 124 -8.32 18.55 -7.14
C THR A 124 -9.71 19.12 -6.85
N ASN A 125 -10.01 20.37 -7.21
CA ASN A 125 -11.33 21.02 -7.00
C ASN A 125 -11.93 20.87 -5.58
N SER A 126 -11.21 20.31 -4.64
CA SER A 126 -11.62 20.09 -3.26
C SER A 126 -10.61 20.75 -2.32
N LYS A 127 -11.07 21.22 -1.17
CA LYS A 127 -10.15 21.53 -0.08
C LYS A 127 -9.34 20.26 0.16
N ALA A 128 -8.02 20.33 -0.11
CA ALA A 128 -7.12 19.23 0.18
C ALA A 128 -7.39 18.79 1.62
N GLU A 129 -7.90 17.58 1.80
CA GLU A 129 -8.11 17.05 3.13
C GLU A 129 -6.75 16.71 3.70
N VAL A 130 -6.43 17.30 4.84
CA VAL A 130 -5.25 16.94 5.62
C VAL A 130 -5.49 15.52 6.14
N GLY A 131 -4.87 14.55 5.50
CA GLY A 131 -5.01 13.15 5.88
C GLY A 131 -4.29 12.88 7.19
N ASN A 132 -5.02 12.72 8.29
CA ASN A 132 -4.48 12.17 9.54
C ASN A 132 -4.21 10.68 9.37
N TYR A 133 -3.09 10.33 8.77
CA TYR A 133 -2.63 8.96 8.74
C TYR A 133 -1.85 8.64 10.02
N ALA A 134 -2.25 7.58 10.71
CA ALA A 134 -1.67 7.16 11.99
C ALA A 134 -0.15 6.88 11.98
N PHE A 135 0.49 7.01 10.80
CA PHE A 135 1.91 6.73 10.58
C PHE A 135 2.72 7.92 10.10
N THR A 136 2.11 9.09 9.94
CA THR A 136 2.76 10.31 9.44
C THR A 136 2.97 11.29 10.56
N THR A 137 4.22 11.68 10.83
CA THR A 137 4.56 12.79 11.70
C THR A 137 4.36 14.16 11.02
N LEU A 138 4.18 14.15 9.69
CA LEU A 138 3.85 15.29 8.83
C LEU A 138 2.56 14.94 8.10
N ASN A 139 1.57 15.80 8.16
CA ASN A 139 0.28 15.61 7.50
C ASN A 139 0.43 15.93 6.00
N PRO A 140 0.45 14.94 5.11
CA PRO A 140 0.47 15.22 3.68
C PRO A 140 -0.86 15.83 3.26
N ASN A 141 -0.83 16.82 2.40
CA ASN A 141 -2.03 17.31 1.73
C ASN A 141 -2.42 16.32 0.64
N ILE A 142 -3.60 15.74 0.75
CA ILE A 142 -4.08 14.75 -0.20
C ILE A 142 -5.30 15.29 -0.91
N GLY A 143 -5.31 15.16 -2.23
CA GLY A 143 -6.45 15.50 -3.07
C GLY A 143 -6.86 14.33 -3.95
N VAL A 144 -8.10 14.36 -4.43
CA VAL A 144 -8.61 13.42 -5.42
C VAL A 144 -8.64 14.11 -6.78
N LEU A 145 -7.85 13.62 -7.71
CA LEU A 145 -7.87 14.04 -9.10
C LEU A 145 -8.88 13.16 -9.85
N LYS A 146 -9.93 13.77 -10.38
CA LYS A 146 -10.93 13.06 -11.17
C LYS A 146 -10.39 12.79 -12.56
N GLY A 147 -10.34 11.51 -12.93
CA GLY A 147 -10.04 11.08 -14.29
C GLY A 147 -11.29 10.62 -15.03
N ASP A 148 -11.17 10.40 -16.32
CA ASP A 148 -12.29 9.98 -17.18
C ASP A 148 -12.76 8.54 -16.89
N VAL A 149 -11.85 7.67 -16.42
CA VAL A 149 -12.12 6.25 -16.16
C VAL A 149 -12.11 5.95 -14.68
N GLU A 150 -11.15 6.52 -13.95
CA GLU A 150 -10.99 6.30 -12.51
C GLU A 150 -10.44 7.56 -11.82
N ASP A 151 -10.71 7.69 -10.52
CA ASP A 151 -10.19 8.77 -9.70
C ASP A 151 -8.79 8.41 -9.17
N TYR A 152 -7.86 9.38 -9.21
CA TYR A 152 -6.49 9.21 -8.74
C TYR A 152 -6.26 9.97 -7.42
N LEU A 153 -5.60 9.32 -6.49
CA LEU A 153 -5.19 9.95 -5.25
C LEU A 153 -3.84 10.64 -5.45
N ILE A 154 -3.81 11.97 -5.29
CA ILE A 154 -2.59 12.76 -5.38
C ILE A 154 -2.20 13.29 -4.01
N ALA A 155 -0.91 13.19 -3.66
CA ALA A 155 -0.38 13.68 -2.39
C ALA A 155 0.72 14.71 -2.59
N ASP A 156 0.66 15.80 -1.81
CA ASP A 156 1.81 16.66 -1.57
C ASP A 156 2.64 16.04 -0.48
N ILE A 157 3.88 15.75 -0.78
CA ILE A 157 4.81 15.25 0.21
C ILE A 157 5.72 16.40 0.61
N PRO A 158 5.47 17.07 1.76
CA PRO A 158 6.29 18.19 2.21
C PRO A 158 7.68 17.72 2.64
N GLY A 159 8.73 18.45 2.25
CA GLY A 159 10.03 18.35 2.89
C GLY A 159 11.08 17.45 2.26
N LEU A 160 11.17 17.38 0.91
CA LEU A 160 12.48 17.13 0.29
C LEU A 160 13.33 18.39 0.51
N ILE A 161 14.52 18.22 1.10
CA ILE A 161 15.58 19.20 1.18
C ILE A 161 15.38 20.34 2.17
N GLU A 162 15.63 20.08 3.44
CA GLU A 162 16.44 20.93 4.33
C GLU A 162 17.20 20.00 5.27
N GLY A 163 18.48 19.73 4.95
CA GLY A 163 19.42 19.11 5.89
C GLY A 163 19.52 17.58 5.85
N SER A 164 19.19 16.90 4.75
CA SER A 164 19.39 15.45 4.61
C SER A 164 20.89 15.06 4.63
N SER A 165 21.78 15.96 4.25
CA SER A 165 23.24 15.77 4.35
C SER A 165 23.79 15.85 5.79
N SER A 166 23.00 16.35 6.76
CA SER A 166 23.43 16.53 8.16
C SER A 166 22.99 15.43 9.13
N GLY A 167 22.50 14.29 8.63
CA GLY A 167 22.30 13.08 9.47
C GLY A 167 21.15 13.13 10.49
N LYS A 168 20.33 14.17 10.52
CA LYS A 168 19.17 14.25 11.44
C LYS A 168 17.91 13.71 10.78
N GLY A 169 17.70 12.42 10.90
CA GLY A 169 16.51 11.57 10.88
C GLY A 169 15.17 11.96 10.25
N LEU A 170 14.99 13.14 9.67
CA LEU A 170 13.75 13.56 9.04
C LEU A 170 13.60 13.03 7.59
N GLY A 171 14.71 12.93 6.84
CA GLY A 171 14.71 12.46 5.45
C GLY A 171 14.22 11.02 5.29
N HIS A 172 14.64 10.09 6.15
CA HIS A 172 14.23 8.68 6.06
C HIS A 172 12.74 8.42 6.32
N LYS A 173 12.10 9.20 7.19
CA LYS A 173 10.65 9.06 7.43
C LYS A 173 9.84 9.54 6.24
N PHE A 174 10.30 10.58 5.60
CA PHE A 174 9.73 11.19 4.43
C PHE A 174 9.81 10.29 3.18
N LEU A 175 10.98 9.73 2.92
CA LEU A 175 11.22 8.85 1.79
C LEU A 175 10.39 7.55 1.86
N LYS A 176 10.01 7.09 3.06
CA LYS A 176 9.03 6.02 3.24
C LYS A 176 7.64 6.37 2.68
N HIS A 177 7.28 7.64 2.60
CA HIS A 177 6.01 8.05 2.00
C HIS A 177 6.07 8.04 0.49
N ILE A 178 7.22 8.44 -0.08
CA ILE A 178 7.47 8.40 -1.53
C ILE A 178 7.47 6.96 -2.05
N GLU A 179 8.06 6.00 -1.32
CA GLU A 179 8.01 4.58 -1.69
C GLU A 179 6.60 4.02 -1.87
N ARG A 180 5.62 4.66 -1.25
CA ARG A 180 4.21 4.23 -1.24
C ARG A 180 3.37 4.84 -2.36
N SER A 181 3.99 5.68 -3.20
CA SER A 181 3.36 6.26 -4.38
C SER A 181 3.69 5.42 -5.60
N LYS A 182 2.70 5.23 -6.49
CA LYS A 182 2.93 4.49 -7.74
C LYS A 182 3.83 5.29 -8.68
N PHE A 183 3.52 6.59 -8.83
CA PHE A 183 4.25 7.50 -9.71
C PHE A 183 4.60 8.79 -8.98
N LEU A 184 5.67 9.43 -9.44
CA LEU A 184 6.15 10.71 -8.95
C LEU A 184 6.03 11.77 -10.04
N ILE A 185 5.69 12.98 -9.62
CA ILE A 185 5.68 14.18 -10.44
C ILE A 185 6.68 15.15 -9.81
N GLU A 186 7.74 15.46 -10.53
CA GLU A 186 8.70 16.45 -10.10
C GLU A 186 8.19 17.85 -10.40
N VAL A 187 8.28 18.76 -9.42
CA VAL A 187 7.91 20.17 -9.58
C VAL A 187 9.14 21.03 -9.38
N LEU A 188 9.51 21.76 -10.43
CA LEU A 188 10.63 22.69 -10.45
C LEU A 188 10.14 24.13 -10.50
N ASP A 189 10.91 25.02 -9.90
CA ASP A 189 10.60 26.45 -9.78
C ASP A 189 11.37 27.24 -10.84
N LEU A 190 10.68 27.83 -11.80
CA LEU A 190 11.27 28.65 -12.84
C LEU A 190 11.64 30.07 -12.38
N SER A 191 11.34 30.46 -11.14
CA SER A 191 11.81 31.73 -10.57
C SER A 191 13.29 31.73 -10.17
N CYS A 192 14.01 30.64 -10.43
CA CYS A 192 15.46 30.56 -10.25
C CYS A 192 16.20 31.47 -11.23
N LYS A 193 17.48 31.69 -10.97
CA LYS A 193 18.29 32.70 -11.66
C LYS A 193 18.51 32.37 -13.13
N ASP A 194 18.83 31.11 -13.43
CA ASP A 194 19.18 30.63 -14.76
C ASP A 194 18.89 29.14 -14.94
N LEU A 195 19.10 28.67 -16.18
CA LEU A 195 18.90 27.27 -16.56
C LEU A 195 19.85 26.30 -15.83
N ASP A 196 21.07 26.74 -15.51
CA ASP A 196 22.06 25.91 -14.81
C ASP A 196 21.62 25.65 -13.37
N GLU A 197 21.03 26.64 -12.71
CA GLU A 197 20.46 26.47 -11.37
C GLU A 197 19.27 25.48 -11.42
N LEU A 198 18.41 25.57 -12.44
CA LEU A 198 17.30 24.63 -12.64
C LEU A 198 17.80 23.20 -12.82
N LYS A 199 18.79 22.98 -13.70
CA LYS A 199 19.44 21.69 -13.92
C LYS A 199 20.11 21.15 -12.65
N SER A 200 20.70 22.05 -11.86
CA SER A 200 21.30 21.70 -10.57
C SER A 200 20.23 21.20 -9.57
N GLN A 201 19.10 21.90 -9.45
CA GLN A 201 17.99 21.49 -8.59
C GLN A 201 17.48 20.09 -8.98
N HIS A 202 17.23 19.86 -10.27
CA HIS A 202 16.85 18.53 -10.78
C HIS A 202 17.88 17.46 -10.39
N SER A 203 19.18 17.72 -10.65
CA SER A 203 20.25 16.77 -10.35
C SER A 203 20.36 16.44 -8.87
N ILE A 204 20.19 17.42 -7.99
CA ILE A 204 20.21 17.23 -6.53
C ILE A 204 19.05 16.33 -6.11
N LEU A 205 17.84 16.60 -6.59
CA LEU A 205 16.66 15.80 -6.30
C LEU A 205 16.82 14.35 -6.75
N MET A 206 17.29 14.15 -7.98
CA MET A 206 17.52 12.80 -8.53
C MET A 206 18.54 12.02 -7.69
N LYS A 207 19.65 12.62 -7.30
CA LYS A 207 20.66 12.00 -6.43
C LYS A 207 20.10 11.65 -5.06
N GLU A 208 19.26 12.50 -4.48
CA GLU A 208 18.64 12.24 -3.18
C GLU A 208 17.68 11.05 -3.25
N LEU A 209 16.81 11.00 -4.26
CA LEU A 209 15.92 9.88 -4.50
C LEU A 209 16.71 8.58 -4.74
N GLU A 210 17.74 8.61 -5.57
CA GLU A 210 18.58 7.46 -5.89
C GLU A 210 19.35 6.94 -4.67
N SER A 211 19.83 7.83 -3.81
CA SER A 211 20.55 7.46 -2.59
C SER A 211 19.70 6.67 -1.62
N TYR A 212 18.40 6.89 -1.64
CA TYR A 212 17.43 6.19 -0.80
C TYR A 212 16.98 4.87 -1.44
N ASN A 213 16.54 4.93 -2.70
CA ASN A 213 16.12 3.75 -3.46
C ASN A 213 16.32 4.02 -4.96
N LYS A 214 17.12 3.16 -5.61
CA LYS A 214 17.45 3.27 -7.04
C LYS A 214 16.24 3.24 -7.97
N ASP A 215 15.11 2.71 -7.51
CA ASP A 215 13.87 2.62 -8.31
C ASP A 215 13.05 3.92 -8.28
N LEU A 216 13.29 4.83 -7.32
CA LEU A 216 12.49 6.04 -7.18
C LEU A 216 12.62 7.01 -8.36
N PRO A 217 13.83 7.30 -8.88
CA PRO A 217 13.97 8.14 -10.06
C PRO A 217 13.18 7.62 -11.25
N LEU A 218 13.08 6.30 -11.43
CA LEU A 218 12.35 5.65 -12.53
C LEU A 218 10.82 5.84 -12.42
N ARG A 219 10.32 6.18 -11.24
CA ARG A 219 8.89 6.46 -11.00
C ARG A 219 8.50 7.89 -11.36
N ILE A 220 9.45 8.80 -11.60
CA ILE A 220 9.16 10.13 -12.11
C ILE A 220 8.65 9.98 -13.54
N LYS A 221 7.39 10.39 -13.78
CA LYS A 221 6.73 10.28 -15.08
C LYS A 221 6.43 11.63 -15.71
N LEU A 222 6.53 12.70 -14.93
CA LEU A 222 6.26 14.04 -15.37
C LEU A 222 7.13 15.03 -14.60
N ILE A 223 7.67 16.02 -15.30
CA ILE A 223 8.33 17.19 -14.72
C ILE A 223 7.41 18.39 -15.00
N VAL A 224 7.06 19.11 -13.96
CA VAL A 224 6.22 20.31 -14.02
C VAL A 224 7.09 21.53 -13.73
N LEU A 225 7.20 22.40 -14.68
CA LEU A 225 7.88 23.68 -14.56
C LEU A 225 6.88 24.74 -14.10
N ASN A 226 6.98 25.15 -12.84
CA ASN A 226 6.04 26.07 -12.21
C ASN A 226 6.59 27.50 -12.13
N LYS A 227 5.72 28.49 -11.94
CA LYS A 227 6.01 29.93 -11.87
C LYS A 227 6.62 30.51 -13.15
N LEU A 228 6.07 30.10 -14.28
CA LEU A 228 6.51 30.58 -15.59
C LEU A 228 6.45 32.11 -15.72
N ASP A 229 5.50 32.74 -15.03
CA ASP A 229 5.33 34.19 -14.93
C ASP A 229 6.52 34.91 -14.30
N LEU A 230 7.33 34.21 -13.53
CA LEU A 230 8.53 34.75 -12.86
C LEU A 230 9.84 34.29 -13.51
N CYS A 231 9.78 33.57 -14.62
CA CYS A 231 10.95 32.98 -15.27
C CYS A 231 11.80 34.06 -16.00
N PRO A 232 13.07 34.26 -15.66
CA PRO A 232 13.93 35.21 -16.36
C PRO A 232 14.52 34.68 -17.68
N PHE A 233 14.42 33.36 -17.96
CA PHE A 233 15.03 32.67 -19.12
C PHE A 233 14.00 31.88 -19.94
N VAL A 234 12.79 32.45 -20.14
CA VAL A 234 11.67 31.77 -20.83
C VAL A 234 12.07 31.23 -22.19
N ASN A 235 12.92 31.95 -22.94
CA ASN A 235 13.33 31.57 -24.29
C ASN A 235 14.26 30.34 -24.33
N ASP A 236 14.89 30.00 -23.21
CA ASP A 236 15.90 28.92 -23.12
C ASP A 236 15.28 27.64 -22.50
N ILE A 237 13.99 27.66 -22.14
CA ILE A 237 13.32 26.52 -21.47
C ILE A 237 13.28 25.28 -22.36
N GLU A 238 13.23 25.45 -23.69
CA GLU A 238 13.20 24.33 -24.65
C GLU A 238 14.50 23.48 -24.60
N GLU A 239 15.57 24.00 -24.00
CA GLU A 239 16.86 23.27 -23.83
C GLU A 239 16.90 22.41 -22.54
N PHE A 240 15.88 22.46 -21.69
CA PHE A 240 15.78 21.68 -20.48
C PHE A 240 15.18 20.29 -20.74
#